data_77c6bd7fc4259f817289a4993f15ae57
#
_entry.id   77c6bd7fc4259f817289a4993f15ae57
#
_cell.length_a   1.000
_cell.length_b   1.000
_cell.length_c   1.000
_cell.angle_alpha   90.00
_cell.angle_beta   90.00
_cell.angle_gamma   90.00
#
_symmetry.space_group_name_H-M   'P 1'
#
loop_
_entity.id
_entity.type
_entity.pdbx_description
1 polymer ?
#
loop_
_entity_poly.entity_id
_entity_poly.type
_entity_poly.pdbx_seq_one_letter_code
_entity_poly.pdbx_strand_id
1 'polypeptide(L)'
;MSQSSAWALQEAIHQRLTGDTNLLGLLGGPRIYDHIPRNAAYPILTFGQSIAREWATGTEDGEEHVLTLHVWSEGGSRQQAHEIMSAVRRALNEMAVPLDDHRLVNMRHEFSEARREADRETYHGIVRYRAVTEPMH
;
A
#
# COMPACT_ATOMS: atom_id res chain seq x y z
N MET A 1 9.18 -4.36 -23.00
CA MET A 1 8.32 -3.19 -22.74
C MET A 1 8.39 -2.77 -21.30
N SER A 2 8.46 -1.49 -21.07
CA SER A 2 8.46 -0.99 -19.70
C SER A 2 7.06 -1.08 -19.11
N GLN A 3 6.98 -1.35 -17.82
CA GLN A 3 5.72 -1.32 -17.09
C GLN A 3 5.30 0.13 -16.87
N SER A 4 4.02 0.34 -16.60
CA SER A 4 3.58 1.65 -16.15
C SER A 4 4.21 1.96 -14.79
N SER A 5 4.41 3.23 -14.50
CA SER A 5 4.96 3.65 -13.21
C SER A 5 4.05 3.22 -12.07
N ALA A 6 2.73 3.28 -12.27
CA ALA A 6 1.76 2.89 -11.25
C ALA A 6 1.88 1.39 -10.92
N TRP A 7 2.00 0.53 -11.93
CA TRP A 7 2.16 -0.89 -11.70
C TRP A 7 3.50 -1.21 -11.05
N ALA A 8 4.58 -0.59 -11.56
CA ALA A 8 5.91 -0.79 -10.98
C ALA A 8 5.94 -0.39 -9.50
N LEU A 9 5.27 0.71 -9.15
CA LEU A 9 5.15 1.16 -7.77
C LEU A 9 4.37 0.15 -6.92
N GLN A 10 3.25 -0.35 -7.44
CA GLN A 10 2.46 -1.35 -6.71
C GLN A 10 3.25 -2.62 -6.47
N GLU A 11 3.98 -3.11 -7.48
CA GLU A 11 4.84 -4.28 -7.31
C GLU A 11 5.90 -4.07 -6.25
N ALA A 12 6.55 -2.91 -6.26
CA ALA A 12 7.59 -2.60 -5.28
C ALA A 12 7.02 -2.56 -3.86
N ILE A 13 5.84 -1.97 -3.70
CA ILE A 13 5.17 -1.93 -2.39
C ILE A 13 4.81 -3.34 -1.95
N HIS A 14 4.25 -4.15 -2.85
CA HIS A 14 3.90 -5.54 -2.54
C HIS A 14 5.12 -6.32 -2.07
N GLN A 15 6.24 -6.20 -2.77
CA GLN A 15 7.47 -6.88 -2.39
C GLN A 15 7.97 -6.40 -1.03
N ARG A 16 7.91 -5.10 -0.79
CA ARG A 16 8.35 -4.53 0.48
C ARG A 16 7.52 -5.06 1.65
N LEU A 17 6.20 -5.11 1.46
CA LEU A 17 5.29 -5.57 2.50
C LEU A 17 5.41 -7.08 2.74
N THR A 18 5.52 -7.88 1.68
CA THR A 18 5.66 -9.33 1.83
C THR A 18 7.02 -9.73 2.37
N GLY A 19 7.99 -8.83 2.32
CA GLY A 19 9.30 -9.04 2.95
C GLY A 19 9.38 -8.64 4.40
N ASP A 20 8.32 -8.07 4.96
CA ASP A 20 8.32 -7.57 6.33
C ASP A 20 7.77 -8.65 7.27
N THR A 21 8.66 -9.28 8.04
CA THR A 21 8.29 -10.40 8.91
C THR A 21 7.33 -9.99 10.03
N ASN A 22 7.45 -8.76 10.52
CA ASN A 22 6.54 -8.27 11.56
C ASN A 22 5.12 -8.15 11.03
N LEU A 23 4.96 -7.56 9.83
CA LEU A 23 3.66 -7.44 9.19
C LEU A 23 3.05 -8.81 8.90
N LEU A 24 3.84 -9.72 8.34
CA LEU A 24 3.35 -11.06 8.03
C LEU A 24 2.92 -11.80 9.28
N GLY A 25 3.62 -11.59 10.39
CA GLY A 25 3.23 -12.17 11.68
C GLY A 25 1.89 -11.67 12.16
N LEU A 26 1.62 -10.37 11.98
CA LEU A 26 0.34 -9.77 12.37
C LEU A 26 -0.81 -10.23 11.47
N LEU A 27 -0.53 -10.46 10.20
CA LEU A 27 -1.53 -10.95 9.25
C LEU A 27 -1.76 -12.45 9.36
N GLY A 28 -0.80 -13.17 9.92
CA GLY A 28 -0.86 -14.64 9.98
C GLY A 28 -0.38 -15.31 8.70
N GLY A 29 0.36 -14.60 7.87
CA GLY A 29 0.89 -15.08 6.60
C GLY A 29 0.93 -13.98 5.56
N PRO A 30 1.27 -14.29 4.30
CA PRO A 30 1.39 -13.29 3.25
C PRO A 30 0.03 -12.91 2.66
N ARG A 31 -0.87 -12.44 3.51
CA ARG A 31 -2.25 -12.11 3.14
C ARG A 31 -2.36 -10.68 2.63
N ILE A 32 -1.64 -10.41 1.54
CA ILE A 32 -1.57 -9.11 0.90
C ILE A 32 -2.00 -9.30 -0.55
N TYR A 33 -3.16 -8.77 -0.92
CA TYR A 33 -3.82 -9.12 -2.17
C TYR A 33 -4.17 -7.92 -3.02
N ASP A 34 -3.97 -8.04 -4.31
CA ASP A 34 -4.58 -7.16 -5.29
C ASP A 34 -6.02 -7.64 -5.55
N HIS A 35 -6.18 -8.94 -5.68
CA HIS A 35 -7.48 -9.58 -5.85
C HIS A 35 -7.66 -10.61 -4.72
N ILE A 36 -8.72 -10.42 -3.92
CA ILE A 36 -8.94 -11.27 -2.75
C ILE A 36 -9.35 -12.67 -3.18
N PRO A 37 -8.60 -13.71 -2.79
CA PRO A 37 -9.00 -15.08 -3.13
C PRO A 37 -10.27 -15.49 -2.41
N ARG A 38 -11.01 -16.41 -3.01
CA ARG A 38 -12.20 -16.97 -2.38
C ARG A 38 -11.80 -17.66 -1.07
N ASN A 39 -12.59 -17.46 -0.04
CA ASN A 39 -12.34 -18.03 1.29
C ASN A 39 -11.03 -17.55 1.93
N ALA A 40 -10.63 -16.33 1.63
CA ALA A 40 -9.45 -15.75 2.27
C ALA A 40 -9.65 -15.66 3.78
N ALA A 41 -8.61 -16.02 4.53
CA ALA A 41 -8.63 -15.86 5.98
C ALA A 41 -8.25 -14.43 6.35
N TYR A 42 -8.89 -13.89 7.37
CA TYR A 42 -8.62 -12.54 7.87
C TYR A 42 -7.68 -12.59 9.07
N PRO A 43 -6.96 -11.52 9.37
CA PRO A 43 -6.96 -10.22 8.69
C PRO A 43 -6.27 -10.25 7.34
N ILE A 44 -6.63 -9.30 6.47
CA ILE A 44 -5.99 -9.18 5.16
C ILE A 44 -5.65 -7.71 4.87
N LEU A 45 -4.71 -7.53 3.96
CA LEU A 45 -4.32 -6.25 3.43
C LEU A 45 -4.56 -6.27 1.93
N THR A 46 -5.23 -5.24 1.41
CA THR A 46 -5.54 -5.18 -0.02
C THR A 46 -5.12 -3.85 -0.60
N PHE A 47 -4.82 -3.85 -1.90
CA PHE A 47 -4.61 -2.63 -2.65
C PHE A 47 -5.97 -2.08 -3.06
N GLY A 48 -6.14 -0.78 -2.86
CA GLY A 48 -7.35 -0.10 -3.27
C GLY A 48 -7.12 0.78 -4.48
N GLN A 49 -7.76 1.93 -4.50
CA GLN A 49 -7.67 2.86 -5.61
C GLN A 49 -6.25 3.38 -5.79
N SER A 50 -5.83 3.47 -7.03
CA SER A 50 -4.55 4.06 -7.42
C SER A 50 -4.83 5.14 -8.46
N ILE A 51 -4.36 6.35 -8.20
CA ILE A 51 -4.53 7.49 -9.10
C ILE A 51 -3.12 7.95 -9.49
N ALA A 52 -2.90 8.14 -10.78
CA ALA A 52 -1.66 8.70 -11.28
C ALA A 52 -1.99 9.92 -12.14
N ARG A 53 -1.22 10.98 -11.95
CA ARG A 53 -1.38 12.19 -12.76
C ARG A 53 -0.01 12.72 -13.13
N GLU A 54 0.03 13.46 -14.22
CA GLU A 54 1.28 14.03 -14.69
C GLU A 54 1.83 15.04 -13.69
N TRP A 55 3.12 14.95 -13.46
CA TRP A 55 3.86 15.87 -12.60
C TRP A 55 5.09 16.34 -13.36
N ALA A 56 4.87 17.27 -14.30
CA ALA A 56 5.97 17.79 -15.11
C ALA A 56 6.54 19.03 -14.45
N THR A 57 7.85 19.05 -14.27
CA THR A 57 8.58 20.26 -13.96
C THR A 57 9.30 20.68 -15.23
N GLY A 58 9.70 21.93 -15.37
CA GLY A 58 10.18 22.46 -16.64
C GLY A 58 11.21 21.64 -17.40
N THR A 59 11.99 20.80 -16.72
CA THR A 59 13.05 20.01 -17.35
C THR A 59 12.88 18.50 -17.17
N GLU A 60 11.94 18.05 -16.35
CA GLU A 60 11.77 16.64 -16.04
C GLU A 60 10.32 16.23 -16.10
N ASP A 61 10.07 15.08 -16.68
CA ASP A 61 8.77 14.45 -16.64
C ASP A 61 8.65 13.63 -15.37
N GLY A 62 7.45 13.53 -14.84
CA GLY A 62 7.21 12.76 -13.65
C GLY A 62 5.73 12.47 -13.49
N GLU A 63 5.41 11.62 -12.53
CA GLU A 63 4.04 11.31 -12.19
C GLU A 63 3.85 11.38 -10.68
N GLU A 64 2.71 11.94 -10.28
CA GLU A 64 2.27 11.90 -8.89
C GLU A 64 1.26 10.78 -8.75
N HIS A 65 1.44 9.98 -7.71
CA HIS A 65 0.55 8.87 -7.42
C HIS A 65 -0.11 9.06 -6.07
N VAL A 66 -1.40 8.77 -6.02
CA VAL A 66 -2.12 8.62 -4.75
C VAL A 66 -2.58 7.17 -4.72
N LEU A 67 -2.14 6.44 -3.71
CA LEU A 67 -2.48 5.03 -3.60
C LEU A 67 -3.01 4.74 -2.21
N THR A 68 -3.96 3.81 -2.16
CA THR A 68 -4.66 3.48 -0.93
C THR A 68 -4.51 1.98 -0.66
N LEU A 69 -4.18 1.66 0.59
CA LEU A 69 -4.15 0.31 1.09
C LEU A 69 -5.28 0.14 2.10
N HIS A 70 -5.90 -1.03 2.10
CA HIS A 70 -6.98 -1.34 3.03
C HIS A 70 -6.59 -2.50 3.92
N VAL A 71 -6.86 -2.35 5.21
CA VAL A 71 -6.69 -3.40 6.19
C VAL A 71 -8.09 -3.86 6.60
N TRP A 72 -8.32 -5.16 6.56
CA TRP A 72 -9.60 -5.73 6.95
C TRP A 72 -9.39 -6.68 8.11
N SER A 73 -10.01 -6.40 9.25
CA SER A 73 -9.92 -7.20 10.48
C SER A 73 -11.31 -7.66 10.89
N GLU A 74 -11.50 -8.97 10.98
CA GLU A 74 -12.75 -9.54 11.48
C GLU A 74 -12.63 -9.86 12.96
N GLY A 75 -13.76 -10.08 13.62
CA GLY A 75 -13.79 -10.47 15.02
C GLY A 75 -13.83 -9.31 15.99
N GLY A 76 -14.12 -8.10 15.48
CA GLY A 76 -14.37 -6.96 16.35
C GLY A 76 -13.14 -6.32 16.97
N SER A 77 -11.95 -6.54 16.42
CA SER A 77 -10.72 -6.01 17.00
C SER A 77 -10.22 -4.77 16.27
N ARG A 78 -10.51 -3.61 16.83
CA ARG A 78 -9.95 -2.35 16.36
C ARG A 78 -8.44 -2.31 16.57
N GLN A 79 -7.98 -2.89 17.69
CA GLN A 79 -6.56 -2.93 17.99
C GLN A 79 -5.77 -3.66 16.91
N GLN A 80 -6.29 -4.78 16.43
CA GLN A 80 -5.63 -5.53 15.37
C GLN A 80 -5.47 -4.68 14.11
N ALA A 81 -6.53 -3.96 13.72
CA ALA A 81 -6.47 -3.09 12.55
C ALA A 81 -5.39 -2.02 12.73
N HIS A 82 -5.33 -1.39 13.90
CA HIS A 82 -4.32 -0.36 14.18
C HIS A 82 -2.90 -0.91 14.18
N GLU A 83 -2.71 -2.11 14.72
CA GLU A 83 -1.39 -2.74 14.74
C GLU A 83 -0.90 -3.03 13.33
N ILE A 84 -1.78 -3.53 12.47
CA ILE A 84 -1.43 -3.81 11.08
C ILE A 84 -1.14 -2.50 10.33
N MET A 85 -1.98 -1.48 10.52
CA MET A 85 -1.74 -0.18 9.89
C MET A 85 -0.39 0.41 10.29
N SER A 86 -0.03 0.29 11.57
CA SER A 86 1.26 0.76 12.06
C SER A 86 2.41 -0.02 11.44
N ALA A 87 2.26 -1.32 11.28
CA ALA A 87 3.28 -2.16 10.65
C ALA A 87 3.47 -1.79 9.17
N VAL A 88 2.36 -1.51 8.47
CA VAL A 88 2.43 -1.04 7.08
C VAL A 88 3.20 0.26 7.01
N ARG A 89 2.91 1.20 7.90
CA ARG A 89 3.60 2.49 7.90
C ARG A 89 5.09 2.35 8.18
N ARG A 90 5.47 1.47 9.10
CA ARG A 90 6.88 1.22 9.37
C ARG A 90 7.59 0.59 8.16
N ALA A 91 6.93 -0.38 7.52
CA ALA A 91 7.50 -1.06 6.37
C ALA A 91 7.73 -0.13 5.18
N LEU A 92 6.83 0.84 4.99
CA LEU A 92 6.89 1.76 3.86
C LEU A 92 7.57 3.10 4.19
N ASN A 93 7.97 3.30 5.45
CA ASN A 93 8.62 4.53 5.85
C ASN A 93 9.95 4.69 5.12
N GLU A 94 10.15 5.87 4.52
CA GLU A 94 11.37 6.19 3.78
C GLU A 94 11.71 5.13 2.73
N MET A 95 10.68 4.56 2.11
CA MET A 95 10.88 3.57 1.08
C MET A 95 11.68 4.15 -0.08
N ALA A 96 12.80 3.53 -0.37
CA ALA A 96 13.69 3.96 -1.44
C ALA A 96 14.13 2.71 -2.21
N VAL A 97 13.22 2.16 -3.00
CA VAL A 97 13.48 0.96 -3.79
C VAL A 97 13.47 1.32 -5.26
N PRO A 98 14.30 0.64 -6.06
CA PRO A 98 14.26 0.85 -7.51
C PRO A 98 12.96 0.32 -8.08
N LEU A 99 12.40 1.06 -9.01
CA LEU A 99 11.25 0.65 -9.78
C LEU A 99 11.74 0.27 -11.17
N ASP A 100 10.99 -0.61 -11.83
CA ASP A 100 11.33 -1.00 -13.18
C ASP A 100 11.18 0.20 -14.14
N ASP A 101 12.29 0.63 -14.74
CA ASP A 101 12.36 1.77 -15.66
C ASP A 101 11.94 3.12 -15.06
N HIS A 102 11.80 3.20 -13.75
CA HIS A 102 11.38 4.41 -13.07
C HIS A 102 12.19 4.62 -11.80
N ARG A 103 12.19 5.85 -11.33
CA ARG A 103 12.81 6.21 -10.05
C ARG A 103 11.74 6.72 -9.10
N LEU A 104 11.72 6.19 -7.89
CA LEU A 104 10.84 6.71 -6.84
C LEU A 104 11.52 7.91 -6.20
N VAL A 105 10.98 9.10 -6.46
CA VAL A 105 11.54 10.34 -5.95
C VAL A 105 11.24 10.49 -4.46
N ASN A 106 9.99 10.28 -4.09
CA ASN A 106 9.58 10.26 -2.70
C ASN A 106 8.29 9.49 -2.55
N MET A 107 8.03 9.05 -1.34
CA MET A 107 6.77 8.43 -0.97
C MET A 107 6.52 8.76 0.49
N ARG A 108 5.32 9.25 0.80
CA ARG A 108 4.99 9.63 2.17
C ARG A 108 3.54 9.33 2.50
N HIS A 109 3.34 9.05 3.76
CA HIS A 109 2.03 8.81 4.32
C HIS A 109 1.21 10.11 4.27
N GLU A 110 -0.02 10.01 3.75
CA GLU A 110 -0.92 11.15 3.65
C GLU A 110 -1.94 11.15 4.77
N PHE A 111 -2.66 10.03 4.96
CA PHE A 111 -3.56 9.90 6.10
C PHE A 111 -3.92 8.44 6.35
N SER A 112 -4.45 8.18 7.54
CA SER A 112 -4.97 6.89 7.93
C SER A 112 -6.31 7.06 8.62
N GLU A 113 -7.18 6.06 8.44
CA GLU A 113 -8.49 6.03 9.06
C GLU A 113 -8.81 4.59 9.42
N ALA A 114 -9.45 4.38 10.56
CA ALA A 114 -9.96 3.07 10.94
C ALA A 114 -11.42 3.23 11.35
N ARG A 115 -12.29 2.38 10.82
CA ARG A 115 -13.71 2.46 11.12
C ARG A 115 -14.32 1.07 11.22
N ARG A 116 -15.45 1.00 11.92
CA ARG A 116 -16.25 -0.22 11.99
C ARG A 116 -17.17 -0.25 10.78
N GLU A 117 -17.22 -1.38 10.10
CA GLU A 117 -18.14 -1.57 9.00
C GLU A 117 -19.57 -1.78 9.46
N ALA A 118 -20.52 -1.75 8.52
CA ALA A 118 -21.94 -1.85 8.83
C ALA A 118 -22.33 -3.18 9.49
N ASP A 119 -21.56 -4.25 9.26
CA ASP A 119 -21.80 -5.55 9.86
C ASP A 119 -21.43 -5.59 11.37
N ARG A 120 -20.78 -4.51 11.86
CA ARG A 120 -20.34 -4.35 13.25
C ARG A 120 -19.30 -5.37 13.73
N GLU A 121 -18.81 -6.21 12.85
CA GLU A 121 -17.79 -7.22 13.18
C GLU A 121 -16.46 -6.96 12.49
N THR A 122 -16.49 -6.23 11.39
CA THR A 122 -15.30 -5.95 10.59
C THR A 122 -14.81 -4.54 10.86
N TYR A 123 -13.53 -4.41 11.15
CA TYR A 123 -12.87 -3.11 11.18
C TYR A 123 -12.10 -2.94 9.88
N HIS A 124 -12.24 -1.75 9.31
CA HIS A 124 -11.64 -1.40 8.03
C HIS A 124 -10.67 -0.26 8.24
N GLY A 125 -9.39 -0.52 8.03
CA GLY A 125 -8.36 0.50 8.06
C GLY A 125 -8.04 0.96 6.65
N ILE A 126 -7.81 2.25 6.50
CA ILE A 126 -7.43 2.87 5.23
C ILE A 126 -6.10 3.58 5.47
N VAL A 127 -5.11 3.29 4.63
CA VAL A 127 -3.81 3.97 4.70
C VAL A 127 -3.52 4.52 3.31
N ARG A 128 -3.38 5.83 3.22
CA ARG A 128 -3.15 6.50 1.93
C ARG A 128 -1.76 7.07 1.86
N TYR A 129 -1.12 6.85 0.72
CA TYR A 129 0.21 7.35 0.42
C TYR A 129 0.19 8.21 -0.82
N ARG A 130 1.12 9.17 -0.84
CA ARG A 130 1.40 9.97 -2.02
C ARG A 130 2.86 9.72 -2.41
N ALA A 131 3.07 9.51 -3.70
CA ALA A 131 4.40 9.23 -4.21
C ALA A 131 4.65 10.02 -5.49
N VAL A 132 5.91 10.26 -5.79
CA VAL A 132 6.32 10.89 -7.04
C VAL A 132 7.35 9.99 -7.70
N THR A 133 7.15 9.69 -8.97
CA THR A 133 8.09 8.89 -9.77
C THR A 133 8.56 9.68 -10.97
N GLU A 134 9.75 9.32 -11.46
CA GLU A 134 10.31 9.86 -12.69
C GLU A 134 10.76 8.72 -13.58
N PRO A 135 10.68 8.88 -14.92
CA PRO A 135 11.25 7.86 -15.80
C PRO A 135 12.77 7.83 -15.69
N MET A 136 13.35 6.67 -15.84
CA MET A 136 14.80 6.51 -15.92
C MET A 136 15.18 6.42 -17.40
N HIS A 137 16.17 7.23 -17.79
CA HIS A 137 16.63 7.29 -19.17
C HIS A 137 17.97 6.59 -19.34
#